data_643e26291b5042b40318179f04bf6a94
#
_entry.id   643e26291b5042b40318179f04bf6a94
#
_cell.length_a   1.000
_cell.length_b   1.000
_cell.length_c   1.000
_cell.angle_alpha   90.00
_cell.angle_beta   90.00
_cell.angle_gamma   90.00
#
_symmetry.space_group_name_H-M   'P 1'
#
loop_
_entity.id
_entity.type
_entity.pdbx_description
1 polymer ?
#
loop_
_entity_poly.entity_id
_entity_poly.type
_entity_poly.pdbx_seq_one_letter_code
_entity_poly.pdbx_strand_id
1 'polypeptide(L)'
;MHERTGGMNRRGFLKGAAAAGALAVVPRHVLGGPGQAPPSETIAVGLVGCGGQGGEDVNSYIKNAGGSYRMIAACDVHEGRLAGARKKFGEHVYLYTDFRQLLERDDIDVVSIATPPHWHALVCIAAAQAGKDILCEKPMTRFIAEGRAVVTAVKRYGRVFQIGTSGRFGAHKSGHGRTIHKIMRSGLLERCPAVHIRKGGFPVKRYCGRVDLQPEPVPDNLDWDLYCGPSPLRPYHPHRFGWSHRYYWDYEGGSLADFAQHYMDPFQWTYGKDDTSPVAVEALAAPAHPEACGVWAWVELTYADGLTLVLDGNEWGPRYDRKPAHRLSLDDLDEATRKKVEALPDPEKPRSFVEAVKTRKPSAGHAEAAHRAVTIAHLANIAIRLGRKIRYDPVKEEIVGDEVANRLVTQPMREPWHL
;
A
#
# COMPACT_ATOMS: atom_id res chain seq x y z
N MET A 1 24.56 -43.30 60.55
CA MET A 1 23.25 -43.41 59.86
C MET A 1 23.33 -42.57 58.57
N HIS A 2 23.45 -43.23 57.43
CA HIS A 2 23.52 -42.58 56.13
C HIS A 2 22.18 -42.86 55.42
N GLU A 3 21.34 -41.85 55.26
CA GLU A 3 20.17 -41.98 54.39
C GLU A 3 20.58 -41.87 52.91
N ARG A 4 20.28 -42.93 52.15
CA ARG A 4 20.41 -42.95 50.72
C ARG A 4 19.23 -42.28 50.06
N THR A 5 19.42 -41.12 49.44
CA THR A 5 18.45 -40.48 48.56
C THR A 5 18.29 -41.36 47.28
N GLY A 6 17.14 -42.00 47.14
CA GLY A 6 16.77 -42.84 46.00
C GLY A 6 16.63 -41.98 44.71
N GLY A 7 17.60 -42.00 43.84
CA GLY A 7 17.51 -41.42 42.49
C GLY A 7 16.55 -42.23 41.63
N MET A 8 15.63 -41.56 41.00
CA MET A 8 14.66 -42.12 40.04
C MET A 8 15.42 -42.74 38.85
N ASN A 9 15.32 -44.08 38.67
CA ASN A 9 16.01 -44.76 37.62
C ASN A 9 15.36 -44.51 36.22
N ARG A 10 16.11 -44.66 35.14
CA ARG A 10 15.70 -44.44 33.75
C ARG A 10 14.40 -45.17 33.38
N ARG A 11 14.12 -46.34 33.98
CA ARG A 11 12.88 -47.13 33.77
C ARG A 11 11.68 -46.50 34.45
N GLY A 12 11.85 -45.88 35.63
CA GLY A 12 10.80 -45.13 36.34
C GLY A 12 10.42 -43.85 35.58
N PHE A 13 11.40 -43.15 35.03
CA PHE A 13 11.18 -41.97 34.19
C PHE A 13 10.42 -42.31 32.91
N LEU A 14 10.79 -43.38 32.20
CA LEU A 14 10.08 -43.83 30.98
C LEU A 14 8.69 -44.37 31.25
N LYS A 15 8.41 -44.97 32.41
CA LYS A 15 7.05 -45.37 32.81
C LYS A 15 6.19 -44.17 33.19
N GLY A 16 6.75 -43.14 33.80
CA GLY A 16 6.08 -41.89 34.07
C GLY A 16 5.76 -41.05 32.80
N ALA A 17 6.70 -41.05 31.84
CA ALA A 17 6.49 -40.41 30.54
C ALA A 17 5.46 -41.14 29.65
N ALA A 18 5.35 -42.48 29.74
CA ALA A 18 4.30 -43.25 29.05
C ALA A 18 2.90 -43.09 29.66
N ALA A 19 2.83 -42.80 30.98
CA ALA A 19 1.55 -42.48 31.62
C ALA A 19 1.10 -41.03 31.44
N ALA A 20 2.02 -40.10 31.13
CA ALA A 20 1.75 -38.73 30.75
C ALA A 20 1.37 -38.56 29.25
N GLY A 21 1.40 -39.60 28.46
CA GLY A 21 0.80 -39.69 27.15
C GLY A 21 -0.72 -39.82 27.24
N ALA A 22 -1.37 -39.01 28.11
CA ALA A 22 -2.80 -38.83 28.07
C ALA A 22 -3.11 -38.30 26.65
N LEU A 23 -3.90 -39.09 25.89
CA LEU A 23 -4.53 -38.68 24.66
C LEU A 23 -5.12 -37.27 24.89
N ALA A 24 -4.37 -36.23 24.45
CA ALA A 24 -4.94 -34.89 24.38
C ALA A 24 -6.06 -34.98 23.34
N VAL A 25 -7.29 -35.20 23.81
CA VAL A 25 -8.46 -35.06 22.98
C VAL A 25 -8.54 -33.58 22.63
N VAL A 26 -7.89 -33.22 21.53
CA VAL A 26 -8.00 -31.87 21.00
C VAL A 26 -9.44 -31.76 20.49
N PRO A 27 -10.26 -30.87 21.07
CA PRO A 27 -11.65 -30.70 20.64
C PRO A 27 -11.72 -30.42 19.14
N ARG A 28 -12.72 -30.94 18.46
CA ARG A 28 -12.86 -30.86 16.99
C ARG A 28 -12.86 -29.43 16.44
N HIS A 29 -13.30 -28.45 17.25
CA HIS A 29 -13.25 -27.03 16.92
C HIS A 29 -11.81 -26.46 16.91
N VAL A 30 -10.85 -27.12 17.54
CA VAL A 30 -9.42 -26.75 17.53
C VAL A 30 -8.70 -27.37 16.31
N LEU A 31 -9.25 -28.45 15.76
CA LEU A 31 -8.71 -29.14 14.57
C LEU A 31 -9.34 -28.68 13.27
N GLY A 32 -10.34 -27.80 13.33
CA GLY A 32 -11.21 -27.50 12.19
C GLY A 32 -12.27 -28.59 11.97
N GLY A 33 -13.42 -28.22 11.36
CA GLY A 33 -14.50 -29.14 11.00
C GLY A 33 -14.75 -29.10 9.49
N PRO A 34 -15.69 -29.91 8.94
CA PRO A 34 -16.08 -29.79 7.55
C PRO A 34 -16.46 -28.36 7.21
N GLY A 35 -15.69 -27.71 6.31
CA GLY A 35 -15.89 -26.32 5.89
C GLY A 35 -15.30 -25.24 6.81
N GLN A 36 -14.60 -25.60 7.91
CA GLN A 36 -13.91 -24.64 8.79
C GLN A 36 -12.40 -24.95 8.88
N ALA A 37 -11.58 -23.96 8.57
CA ALA A 37 -10.13 -24.06 8.77
C ALA A 37 -9.81 -24.13 10.29
N PRO A 38 -8.77 -24.91 10.69
CA PRO A 38 -8.31 -24.89 12.07
C PRO A 38 -7.88 -23.51 12.51
N PRO A 39 -7.94 -23.16 13.81
CA PRO A 39 -7.48 -21.88 14.32
C PRO A 39 -6.04 -21.55 13.95
N SER A 40 -5.16 -22.56 13.86
CA SER A 40 -3.77 -22.42 13.43
C SER A 40 -3.60 -22.03 11.95
N GLU A 41 -4.63 -22.20 11.12
CA GLU A 41 -4.66 -21.81 9.70
C GLU A 41 -5.53 -20.58 9.44
N THR A 42 -6.18 -20.06 10.49
CA THR A 42 -7.10 -18.91 10.41
C THR A 42 -6.35 -17.65 10.83
N ILE A 43 -6.20 -16.70 9.90
CA ILE A 43 -5.51 -15.42 10.15
C ILE A 43 -6.39 -14.53 11.03
N ALA A 44 -5.85 -14.10 12.18
CA ALA A 44 -6.51 -13.17 13.08
C ALA A 44 -6.25 -11.72 12.61
N VAL A 45 -7.33 -10.97 12.34
CA VAL A 45 -7.24 -9.66 11.68
C VAL A 45 -7.73 -8.55 12.61
N GLY A 46 -6.94 -7.48 12.70
CA GLY A 46 -7.33 -6.17 13.18
C GLY A 46 -7.60 -5.22 12.00
N LEU A 47 -8.67 -4.43 12.09
CA LEU A 47 -9.04 -3.44 11.08
C LEU A 47 -8.82 -2.03 11.62
N VAL A 48 -8.03 -1.20 10.94
CA VAL A 48 -7.85 0.22 11.25
C VAL A 48 -8.38 1.05 10.09
N GLY A 49 -9.47 1.79 10.35
CA GLY A 49 -10.27 2.47 9.32
C GLY A 49 -11.46 1.63 8.88
N CYS A 50 -12.64 1.92 9.44
CA CYS A 50 -13.87 1.14 9.24
C CYS A 50 -14.80 1.73 8.16
N GLY A 51 -14.27 2.56 7.27
CA GLY A 51 -15.04 3.25 6.22
C GLY A 51 -15.60 2.38 5.09
N GLY A 52 -15.33 1.09 5.10
CA GLY A 52 -15.83 0.12 4.11
C GLY A 52 -14.74 -0.63 3.36
N GLN A 53 -13.72 0.06 2.84
CA GLN A 53 -12.69 -0.54 2.00
C GLN A 53 -11.85 -1.59 2.74
N GLY A 54 -11.42 -1.34 3.97
CA GLY A 54 -10.57 -2.28 4.72
C GLY A 54 -11.18 -3.67 4.90
N GLY A 55 -12.49 -3.77 5.04
CA GLY A 55 -13.17 -5.06 5.07
C GLY A 55 -13.20 -5.78 3.72
N GLU A 56 -13.25 -5.03 2.61
CA GLU A 56 -13.16 -5.58 1.26
C GLU A 56 -11.73 -6.04 0.93
N ASP A 57 -10.72 -5.36 1.47
CA ASP A 57 -9.33 -5.77 1.32
C ASP A 57 -9.07 -7.11 2.01
N VAL A 58 -9.58 -7.27 3.24
CA VAL A 58 -9.49 -8.56 3.95
C VAL A 58 -10.13 -9.69 3.13
N ASN A 59 -11.32 -9.45 2.55
CA ASN A 59 -11.97 -10.42 1.67
C ASN A 59 -11.11 -10.70 0.42
N SER A 60 -10.61 -9.67 -0.24
CA SER A 60 -9.88 -9.78 -1.50
C SER A 60 -8.54 -10.49 -1.34
N TYR A 61 -7.75 -10.12 -0.34
CA TYR A 61 -6.37 -10.58 -0.18
C TYR A 61 -6.21 -11.79 0.72
N ILE A 62 -7.22 -12.12 1.54
CA ILE A 62 -7.18 -13.31 2.40
C ILE A 62 -8.19 -14.34 1.91
N LYS A 63 -9.50 -14.06 1.98
CA LYS A 63 -10.55 -15.03 1.67
C LYS A 63 -10.51 -15.47 0.20
N ASN A 64 -10.52 -14.54 -0.73
CA ASN A 64 -10.51 -14.86 -2.17
C ASN A 64 -9.15 -15.41 -2.64
N ALA A 65 -8.10 -15.25 -1.84
CA ALA A 65 -6.78 -15.86 -2.06
C ALA A 65 -6.67 -17.27 -1.44
N GLY A 66 -7.78 -17.86 -0.98
CA GLY A 66 -7.85 -19.21 -0.42
C GLY A 66 -7.43 -19.32 1.04
N GLY A 67 -7.34 -18.18 1.77
CA GLY A 67 -7.13 -18.14 3.21
C GLY A 67 -8.43 -18.05 4.01
N SER A 68 -8.34 -18.38 5.29
CA SER A 68 -9.40 -18.14 6.28
C SER A 68 -8.98 -17.01 7.21
N TYR A 69 -9.94 -16.19 7.64
CA TYR A 69 -9.66 -15.15 8.62
C TYR A 69 -10.76 -15.04 9.69
N ARG A 70 -10.39 -14.47 10.81
CA ARG A 70 -11.30 -14.07 11.89
C ARG A 70 -11.02 -12.60 12.24
N MET A 71 -12.05 -11.75 12.19
CA MET A 71 -11.95 -10.39 12.64
C MET A 71 -11.93 -10.36 14.17
N ILE A 72 -10.85 -9.79 14.75
CA ILE A 72 -10.65 -9.72 16.20
C ILE A 72 -11.06 -8.35 16.72
N ALA A 73 -10.59 -7.30 16.05
CA ALA A 73 -10.78 -5.93 16.49
C ALA A 73 -10.95 -4.97 15.32
N ALA A 74 -11.60 -3.85 15.59
CA ALA A 74 -11.77 -2.75 14.64
C ALA A 74 -11.49 -1.41 15.34
N CYS A 75 -10.88 -0.47 14.61
CA CYS A 75 -10.53 0.85 15.10
C CYS A 75 -10.97 1.92 14.10
N ASP A 76 -11.69 2.94 14.57
CA ASP A 76 -12.04 4.14 13.80
C ASP A 76 -12.29 5.30 14.77
N VAL A 77 -12.04 6.51 14.33
CA VAL A 77 -12.28 7.75 15.10
C VAL A 77 -13.74 8.21 15.04
N HIS A 78 -14.60 7.49 14.31
CA HIS A 78 -16.03 7.80 14.16
C HIS A 78 -16.88 6.65 14.70
N GLU A 79 -17.67 6.93 15.74
CA GLU A 79 -18.48 5.93 16.45
C GLU A 79 -19.46 5.16 15.53
N GLY A 80 -20.10 5.86 14.60
CA GLY A 80 -21.02 5.23 13.63
C GLY A 80 -20.33 4.22 12.71
N ARG A 81 -19.04 4.41 12.38
CA ARG A 81 -18.24 3.46 11.62
C ARG A 81 -17.85 2.25 12.48
N LEU A 82 -17.54 2.47 13.74
CA LEU A 82 -17.30 1.38 14.70
C LEU A 82 -18.55 0.50 14.88
N ALA A 83 -19.72 1.11 15.06
CA ALA A 83 -20.98 0.39 15.12
C ALA A 83 -21.27 -0.41 13.82
N GLY A 84 -20.95 0.18 12.66
CA GLY A 84 -21.00 -0.50 11.37
C GLY A 84 -20.09 -1.71 11.27
N ALA A 85 -18.87 -1.61 11.77
CA ALA A 85 -17.89 -2.71 11.82
C ALA A 85 -18.39 -3.85 12.71
N ARG A 86 -18.92 -3.55 13.91
CA ARG A 86 -19.53 -4.54 14.80
C ARG A 86 -20.71 -5.26 14.13
N LYS A 87 -21.60 -4.51 13.48
CA LYS A 87 -22.73 -5.10 12.73
C LYS A 87 -22.26 -6.01 11.60
N LYS A 88 -21.18 -5.64 10.88
CA LYS A 88 -20.65 -6.40 9.74
C LYS A 88 -19.91 -7.68 10.17
N PHE A 89 -19.12 -7.60 11.22
CA PHE A 89 -18.20 -8.67 11.61
C PHE A 89 -18.64 -9.47 12.85
N GLY A 90 -19.63 -9.00 13.59
CA GLY A 90 -20.22 -9.67 14.76
C GLY A 90 -19.89 -8.98 16.09
N GLU A 91 -20.71 -9.28 17.12
CA GLU A 91 -20.60 -8.70 18.46
C GLU A 91 -19.31 -9.05 19.20
N HIS A 92 -18.61 -10.08 18.78
CA HIS A 92 -17.34 -10.52 19.35
C HIS A 92 -16.16 -9.60 19.00
N VAL A 93 -16.32 -8.66 18.05
CA VAL A 93 -15.25 -7.75 17.63
C VAL A 93 -15.05 -6.67 18.66
N TYR A 94 -13.81 -6.54 19.14
CA TYR A 94 -13.41 -5.44 20.03
C TYR A 94 -13.32 -4.13 19.26
N LEU A 95 -13.83 -3.03 19.82
CA LEU A 95 -13.83 -1.72 19.20
C LEU A 95 -12.87 -0.78 19.92
N TYR A 96 -12.09 -0.03 19.16
CA TYR A 96 -11.12 0.94 19.64
C TYR A 96 -11.27 2.26 18.87
N THR A 97 -11.00 3.38 19.51
CA THR A 97 -10.88 4.68 18.84
C THR A 97 -9.42 4.99 18.50
N ASP A 98 -8.48 4.44 19.26
CA ASP A 98 -7.04 4.60 19.07
C ASP A 98 -6.41 3.29 18.58
N PHE A 99 -5.76 3.33 17.42
CA PHE A 99 -5.13 2.17 16.79
C PHE A 99 -4.01 1.56 17.64
N ARG A 100 -3.36 2.36 18.50
CA ARG A 100 -2.29 1.88 19.38
C ARG A 100 -2.79 0.81 20.33
N GLN A 101 -4.00 0.98 20.88
CA GLN A 101 -4.65 -0.02 21.75
C GLN A 101 -4.98 -1.32 21.00
N LEU A 102 -5.38 -1.22 19.72
CA LEU A 102 -5.59 -2.40 18.88
C LEU A 102 -4.27 -3.15 18.64
N LEU A 103 -3.17 -2.44 18.45
CA LEU A 103 -1.85 -3.03 18.19
C LEU A 103 -1.23 -3.72 19.41
N GLU A 104 -1.62 -3.35 20.63
CA GLU A 104 -1.21 -4.01 21.89
C GLU A 104 -1.72 -5.44 22.02
N ARG A 105 -2.69 -5.86 21.19
CA ARG A 105 -3.27 -7.21 21.27
C ARG A 105 -2.34 -8.25 20.66
N ASP A 106 -2.02 -9.28 21.44
CA ASP A 106 -1.17 -10.42 20.98
C ASP A 106 -1.92 -11.40 20.08
N ASP A 107 -3.26 -11.40 20.11
CA ASP A 107 -4.11 -12.31 19.34
C ASP A 107 -4.46 -11.79 17.94
N ILE A 108 -3.75 -10.80 17.41
CA ILE A 108 -3.85 -10.28 16.04
C ILE A 108 -2.58 -10.64 15.27
N ASP A 109 -2.72 -11.28 14.11
CA ASP A 109 -1.64 -11.64 13.20
C ASP A 109 -1.40 -10.56 12.13
N VAL A 110 -2.50 -10.03 11.58
CA VAL A 110 -2.52 -9.11 10.44
C VAL A 110 -3.32 -7.86 10.79
N VAL A 111 -2.81 -6.70 10.39
CA VAL A 111 -3.56 -5.45 10.46
C VAL A 111 -3.90 -4.97 9.06
N SER A 112 -5.20 -4.82 8.78
CA SER A 112 -5.72 -4.18 7.57
C SER A 112 -5.89 -2.69 7.83
N ILE A 113 -5.23 -1.85 7.03
CA ILE A 113 -5.15 -0.40 7.21
C ILE A 113 -5.86 0.28 6.04
N ALA A 114 -6.97 0.94 6.31
CA ALA A 114 -7.80 1.64 5.33
C ALA A 114 -8.29 3.00 5.86
N THR A 115 -7.45 3.65 6.62
CA THR A 115 -7.59 5.05 7.03
C THR A 115 -7.41 5.99 5.82
N PRO A 116 -7.66 7.30 5.95
CA PRO A 116 -7.10 8.24 4.99
C PRO A 116 -5.56 8.18 4.94
N PRO A 117 -4.93 8.41 3.76
CA PRO A 117 -3.51 8.13 3.53
C PRO A 117 -2.50 8.83 4.45
N HIS A 118 -2.86 9.97 5.03
CA HIS A 118 -1.98 10.67 5.98
C HIS A 118 -1.70 9.88 7.27
N TRP A 119 -2.47 8.84 7.55
CA TRP A 119 -2.27 7.91 8.65
C TRP A 119 -1.50 6.65 8.27
N HIS A 120 -1.46 6.28 6.98
CA HIS A 120 -0.94 4.98 6.54
C HIS A 120 0.47 4.71 7.05
N ALA A 121 1.38 5.68 6.93
CA ALA A 121 2.78 5.48 7.30
C ALA A 121 2.93 5.15 8.80
N LEU A 122 2.31 5.96 9.67
CA LEU A 122 2.42 5.77 11.12
C LEU A 122 1.81 4.44 11.57
N VAL A 123 0.63 4.10 11.05
CA VAL A 123 -0.04 2.84 11.43
C VAL A 123 0.74 1.64 10.89
N CYS A 124 1.29 1.70 9.66
CA CYS A 124 2.14 0.65 9.12
C CYS A 124 3.41 0.42 9.94
N ILE A 125 4.09 1.52 10.34
CA ILE A 125 5.31 1.44 11.15
C ILE A 125 5.00 0.86 12.51
N ALA A 126 3.96 1.34 13.19
CA ALA A 126 3.54 0.83 14.49
C ALA A 126 3.10 -0.65 14.43
N ALA A 127 2.37 -1.04 13.38
CA ALA A 127 2.00 -2.44 13.16
C ALA A 127 3.22 -3.34 12.96
N ALA A 128 4.23 -2.88 12.18
CA ALA A 128 5.47 -3.61 12.01
C ALA A 128 6.23 -3.75 13.35
N GLN A 129 6.31 -2.70 14.14
CA GLN A 129 6.93 -2.69 15.48
C GLN A 129 6.23 -3.67 16.44
N ALA A 130 4.88 -3.70 16.39
CA ALA A 130 4.06 -4.62 17.16
C ALA A 130 4.08 -6.07 16.64
N GLY A 131 4.92 -6.38 15.63
CA GLY A 131 5.06 -7.73 15.10
C GLY A 131 3.93 -8.20 14.18
N LYS A 132 3.07 -7.30 13.70
CA LYS A 132 1.92 -7.63 12.83
C LYS A 132 2.32 -7.58 11.36
N ASP A 133 1.78 -8.49 10.55
CA ASP A 133 1.82 -8.38 9.10
C ASP A 133 0.78 -7.36 8.62
N ILE A 134 1.01 -6.76 7.45
CA ILE A 134 0.34 -5.53 7.05
C ILE A 134 -0.36 -5.71 5.70
N LEU A 135 -1.64 -5.39 5.67
CA LEU A 135 -2.41 -5.16 4.46
C LEU A 135 -2.81 -3.68 4.44
N CYS A 136 -2.23 -2.88 3.56
CA CYS A 136 -2.42 -1.43 3.53
C CYS A 136 -3.14 -1.00 2.25
N GLU A 137 -4.19 -0.19 2.39
CA GLU A 137 -4.85 0.43 1.24
C GLU A 137 -3.95 1.42 0.52
N LYS A 138 -4.26 1.63 -0.77
CA LYS A 138 -3.63 2.65 -1.61
C LYS A 138 -4.25 4.06 -1.35
N PRO A 139 -3.50 5.12 -1.60
CA PRO A 139 -2.06 5.16 -1.86
C PRO A 139 -1.27 4.78 -0.60
N MET A 140 -0.13 4.09 -0.79
CA MET A 140 0.66 3.57 0.33
C MET A 140 0.98 4.63 1.38
N THR A 141 1.31 5.83 0.96
CA THR A 141 1.65 6.97 1.81
C THR A 141 1.31 8.28 1.13
N ARG A 142 1.50 9.39 1.84
CA ARG A 142 1.28 10.73 1.33
C ARG A 142 2.57 11.44 0.86
N PHE A 143 3.72 11.01 1.36
CA PHE A 143 5.04 11.54 1.02
C PHE A 143 6.04 10.44 0.70
N ILE A 144 7.08 10.78 -0.07
CA ILE A 144 8.15 9.84 -0.44
C ILE A 144 8.89 9.36 0.81
N ALA A 145 9.26 10.27 1.72
CA ALA A 145 9.96 9.92 2.96
C ALA A 145 9.16 8.96 3.87
N GLU A 146 7.84 9.11 3.92
CA GLU A 146 6.95 8.19 4.64
C GLU A 146 7.03 6.77 4.06
N GLY A 147 6.99 6.65 2.74
CA GLY A 147 7.10 5.36 2.05
C GLY A 147 8.42 4.67 2.37
N ARG A 148 9.54 5.39 2.36
CA ARG A 148 10.84 4.87 2.74
C ARG A 148 10.89 4.44 4.22
N ALA A 149 10.26 5.18 5.10
CA ALA A 149 10.17 4.82 6.52
C ALA A 149 9.39 3.50 6.72
N VAL A 150 8.25 3.33 6.02
CA VAL A 150 7.48 2.07 6.03
C VAL A 150 8.31 0.90 5.52
N VAL A 151 9.00 1.05 4.37
CA VAL A 151 9.88 0.00 3.82
C VAL A 151 10.94 -0.41 4.85
N THR A 152 11.56 0.58 5.48
CA THR A 152 12.60 0.36 6.49
C THR A 152 12.04 -0.40 7.70
N ALA A 153 10.87 -0.02 8.21
CA ALA A 153 10.22 -0.68 9.32
C ALA A 153 9.81 -2.13 8.98
N VAL A 154 9.15 -2.34 7.83
CA VAL A 154 8.74 -3.67 7.37
C VAL A 154 9.95 -4.61 7.27
N LYS A 155 11.06 -4.14 6.69
CA LYS A 155 12.31 -4.89 6.57
C LYS A 155 12.94 -5.16 7.95
N ARG A 156 13.05 -4.14 8.80
CA ARG A 156 13.67 -4.24 10.14
C ARG A 156 12.97 -5.25 11.02
N TYR A 157 11.64 -5.27 11.01
CA TYR A 157 10.86 -6.16 11.86
C TYR A 157 10.47 -7.48 11.18
N GLY A 158 10.91 -7.71 9.92
CA GLY A 158 10.67 -8.94 9.17
C GLY A 158 9.19 -9.21 8.92
N ARG A 159 8.39 -8.16 8.65
CA ARG A 159 6.94 -8.31 8.44
C ARG A 159 6.60 -8.46 6.96
N VAL A 160 5.50 -9.14 6.71
CA VAL A 160 4.91 -9.21 5.37
C VAL A 160 4.03 -7.98 5.16
N PHE A 161 4.20 -7.35 4.01
CA PHE A 161 3.41 -6.19 3.61
C PHE A 161 2.76 -6.46 2.25
N GLN A 162 1.52 -6.03 2.07
CA GLN A 162 0.81 -6.02 0.79
C GLN A 162 0.06 -4.72 0.64
N ILE A 163 0.25 -4.06 -0.50
CA ILE A 163 -0.56 -2.88 -0.89
C ILE A 163 -1.90 -3.31 -1.49
N GLY A 164 -2.95 -2.54 -1.25
CA GLY A 164 -4.32 -2.74 -1.75
C GLY A 164 -4.48 -2.54 -3.26
N THR A 165 -3.55 -3.09 -4.08
CA THR A 165 -3.63 -3.12 -5.53
C THR A 165 -3.49 -4.55 -6.05
N SER A 166 -4.31 -4.95 -7.03
CA SER A 166 -4.28 -6.29 -7.63
C SER A 166 -3.74 -6.31 -9.06
N GLY A 167 -3.32 -5.16 -9.58
CA GLY A 167 -2.92 -4.98 -10.98
C GLY A 167 -1.77 -5.88 -11.44
N ARG A 168 -0.82 -6.20 -10.55
CA ARG A 168 0.32 -7.09 -10.84
C ARG A 168 -0.11 -8.50 -11.22
N PHE A 169 -1.13 -9.05 -10.57
CA PHE A 169 -1.68 -10.36 -10.91
C PHE A 169 -2.29 -10.37 -12.31
N GLY A 170 -2.99 -9.29 -12.69
CA GLY A 170 -3.52 -9.08 -14.04
C GLY A 170 -2.41 -8.94 -15.08
N ALA A 171 -1.40 -8.14 -14.81
CA ALA A 171 -0.25 -7.95 -15.67
C ALA A 171 0.51 -9.28 -15.91
N HIS A 172 0.75 -10.06 -14.86
CA HIS A 172 1.38 -11.37 -14.96
C HIS A 172 0.50 -12.40 -15.71
N LYS A 173 -0.82 -12.41 -15.51
CA LYS A 173 -1.73 -13.30 -16.27
C LYS A 173 -1.74 -12.98 -17.75
N SER A 174 -1.53 -11.72 -18.13
CA SER A 174 -1.44 -11.29 -19.52
C SER A 174 -0.15 -11.81 -20.18
N GLY A 175 -0.26 -12.54 -21.29
CA GLY A 175 0.90 -12.93 -22.10
C GLY A 175 1.70 -11.71 -22.56
N HIS A 176 1.01 -10.66 -22.99
CA HIS A 176 1.63 -9.39 -23.38
C HIS A 176 2.40 -8.73 -22.21
N GLY A 177 1.85 -8.72 -20.98
CA GLY A 177 2.55 -8.19 -19.82
C GLY A 177 3.84 -8.94 -19.50
N ARG A 178 3.84 -10.28 -19.57
CA ARG A 178 5.06 -11.10 -19.40
C ARG A 178 6.08 -10.82 -20.50
N THR A 179 5.62 -10.71 -21.74
CA THR A 179 6.50 -10.40 -22.89
C THR A 179 7.20 -9.05 -22.69
N ILE A 180 6.46 -7.98 -22.35
CA ILE A 180 7.07 -6.68 -22.08
C ILE A 180 8.07 -6.78 -20.92
N HIS A 181 7.70 -7.48 -19.85
CA HIS A 181 8.61 -7.70 -18.71
C HIS A 181 9.93 -8.35 -19.15
N LYS A 182 9.87 -9.38 -19.99
CA LYS A 182 11.07 -10.04 -20.55
C LYS A 182 11.90 -9.09 -21.40
N ILE A 183 11.27 -8.33 -22.30
CA ILE A 183 11.94 -7.34 -23.16
C ILE A 183 12.69 -6.33 -22.30
N MET A 184 12.01 -5.70 -21.35
CA MET A 184 12.59 -4.65 -20.50
C MET A 184 13.71 -5.16 -19.60
N ARG A 185 13.56 -6.37 -19.03
CA ARG A 185 14.58 -6.99 -18.16
C ARG A 185 15.75 -7.60 -18.92
N SER A 186 15.62 -7.83 -20.23
CA SER A 186 16.70 -8.37 -21.07
C SER A 186 17.88 -7.41 -21.25
N GLY A 187 17.63 -6.09 -21.13
CA GLY A 187 18.61 -5.06 -21.45
C GLY A 187 18.95 -4.96 -22.95
N LEU A 188 18.20 -5.66 -23.83
CA LEU A 188 18.46 -5.73 -25.27
C LEU A 188 17.67 -4.69 -26.09
N LEU A 189 16.82 -3.90 -25.43
CA LEU A 189 16.04 -2.88 -26.10
C LEU A 189 16.89 -1.62 -26.35
N GLU A 190 17.11 -1.26 -27.61
CA GLU A 190 17.90 -0.08 -27.96
C GLU A 190 17.23 1.25 -27.59
N ARG A 191 15.89 1.28 -27.65
CA ARG A 191 15.12 2.49 -27.39
C ARG A 191 13.85 2.21 -26.60
N CYS A 192 13.77 2.81 -25.41
CA CYS A 192 12.59 2.67 -24.57
C CYS A 192 11.38 3.46 -25.10
N PRO A 193 10.17 2.91 -24.99
CA PRO A 193 8.95 3.53 -25.48
C PRO A 193 8.46 4.71 -24.63
N ALA A 194 7.48 5.45 -25.15
CA ALA A 194 6.60 6.29 -24.38
C ALA A 194 5.28 5.55 -24.10
N VAL A 195 4.97 5.38 -22.83
CA VAL A 195 3.77 4.67 -22.36
C VAL A 195 2.76 5.70 -21.86
N HIS A 196 1.57 5.71 -22.45
CA HIS A 196 0.49 6.58 -22.01
C HIS A 196 -0.51 5.80 -21.15
N ILE A 197 -0.69 6.21 -19.92
CA ILE A 197 -1.75 5.69 -19.05
C ILE A 197 -2.94 6.65 -19.14
N ARG A 198 -3.98 6.18 -19.85
CA ARG A 198 -5.00 7.09 -20.29
C ARG A 198 -6.41 6.52 -20.41
N LYS A 199 -6.63 5.24 -20.22
CA LYS A 199 -7.95 4.65 -20.47
C LYS A 199 -9.03 5.36 -19.65
N GLY A 200 -9.74 6.32 -20.28
CA GLY A 200 -10.73 7.17 -19.65
C GLY A 200 -10.19 8.46 -19.00
N GLY A 201 -8.87 8.66 -18.96
CA GLY A 201 -8.24 9.77 -18.25
C GLY A 201 -8.33 9.67 -16.72
N PHE A 202 -7.66 10.58 -16.03
CA PHE A 202 -7.86 10.77 -14.59
C PHE A 202 -9.04 11.74 -14.38
N PRO A 203 -9.97 11.48 -13.44
CA PRO A 203 -11.12 12.37 -13.16
C PRO A 203 -10.69 13.63 -12.40
N VAL A 204 -9.96 14.52 -13.06
CA VAL A 204 -9.25 15.66 -12.44
C VAL A 204 -10.23 16.66 -11.83
N LYS A 205 -11.29 17.04 -12.56
CA LYS A 205 -12.27 18.04 -12.09
C LYS A 205 -13.01 17.61 -10.83
N ARG A 206 -13.32 16.30 -10.74
CA ARG A 206 -13.99 15.73 -9.56
C ARG A 206 -13.16 15.84 -8.30
N TYR A 207 -11.84 15.93 -8.41
CA TYR A 207 -10.88 15.93 -7.30
C TYR A 207 -10.36 17.32 -6.94
N CYS A 208 -11.01 18.38 -7.43
CA CYS A 208 -10.69 19.75 -7.02
C CYS A 208 -11.28 20.04 -5.64
N GLY A 209 -10.42 20.51 -4.73
CA GLY A 209 -10.84 20.90 -3.39
C GLY A 209 -11.50 22.28 -3.39
N ARG A 210 -12.40 22.49 -2.45
CA ARG A 210 -12.97 23.82 -2.17
C ARG A 210 -12.05 24.60 -1.25
N VAL A 211 -11.95 25.91 -1.48
CA VAL A 211 -11.07 26.82 -0.72
C VAL A 211 -11.86 27.84 0.13
N ASP A 212 -13.17 27.83 0.00
CA ASP A 212 -14.12 28.76 0.64
C ASP A 212 -14.81 28.12 1.88
N LEU A 213 -14.20 27.11 2.47
CA LEU A 213 -14.80 26.36 3.58
C LEU A 213 -14.88 27.20 4.84
N GLN A 214 -16.08 27.39 5.37
CA GLN A 214 -16.30 27.99 6.67
C GLN A 214 -16.28 26.92 7.77
N PRO A 215 -15.67 27.19 8.92
CA PRO A 215 -15.67 26.25 10.04
C PRO A 215 -17.09 25.86 10.47
N GLU A 216 -17.28 24.57 10.75
CA GLU A 216 -18.50 24.02 11.32
C GLU A 216 -18.18 23.33 12.66
N PRO A 217 -19.17 23.15 13.55
CA PRO A 217 -19.01 22.37 14.77
C PRO A 217 -18.58 20.93 14.45
N VAL A 218 -17.66 20.41 15.21
CA VAL A 218 -17.27 18.98 15.11
C VAL A 218 -18.45 18.14 15.61
N PRO A 219 -18.91 17.11 14.86
CA PRO A 219 -19.93 16.19 15.32
C PRO A 219 -19.49 15.45 16.61
N ASP A 220 -20.41 15.26 17.57
CA ASP A 220 -20.12 14.63 18.86
C ASP A 220 -19.56 13.19 18.75
N ASN A 221 -19.88 12.50 17.64
CA ASN A 221 -19.47 11.14 17.37
C ASN A 221 -18.17 11.02 16.54
N LEU A 222 -17.40 12.11 16.40
CA LEU A 222 -16.15 12.17 15.64
C LEU A 222 -15.02 12.79 16.49
N ASP A 223 -13.95 12.05 16.69
CA ASP A 223 -12.69 12.60 17.17
C ASP A 223 -11.94 13.27 16.01
N TRP A 224 -12.18 14.59 15.85
CA TRP A 224 -11.56 15.37 14.76
C TRP A 224 -10.06 15.59 14.97
N ASP A 225 -9.59 15.69 16.21
CA ASP A 225 -8.16 15.83 16.49
C ASP A 225 -7.39 14.59 16.05
N LEU A 226 -7.88 13.42 16.46
CA LEU A 226 -7.31 12.14 16.05
C LEU A 226 -7.54 11.85 14.57
N TYR A 227 -8.64 12.34 13.95
CA TYR A 227 -8.80 12.25 12.49
C TYR A 227 -7.69 13.01 11.75
N CYS A 228 -7.40 14.26 12.15
CA CYS A 228 -6.33 15.05 11.56
C CYS A 228 -4.95 14.43 11.83
N GLY A 229 -4.72 13.89 13.01
CA GLY A 229 -3.52 13.16 13.38
C GLY A 229 -2.22 13.90 13.04
N PRO A 230 -1.34 13.31 12.21
CA PRO A 230 -0.06 13.90 11.83
C PRO A 230 -0.19 15.12 10.89
N SER A 231 -1.36 15.30 10.28
CA SER A 231 -1.65 16.45 9.41
C SER A 231 -1.94 17.71 10.22
N PRO A 232 -1.85 18.92 9.64
CA PRO A 232 -2.24 20.14 10.32
C PRO A 232 -3.67 20.06 10.86
N LEU A 233 -3.89 20.50 12.09
CA LEU A 233 -5.23 20.61 12.67
C LEU A 233 -5.99 21.76 12.00
N ARG A 234 -6.81 21.41 11.01
CA ARG A 234 -7.67 22.36 10.34
C ARG A 234 -9.00 22.50 11.06
N PRO A 235 -9.65 23.66 10.99
CA PRO A 235 -11.05 23.77 11.40
C PRO A 235 -11.91 22.72 10.71
N TYR A 236 -12.82 22.10 11.46
CA TYR A 236 -13.69 21.08 10.92
C TYR A 236 -14.61 21.65 9.83
N HIS A 237 -14.77 20.88 8.78
CA HIS A 237 -15.82 21.04 7.78
C HIS A 237 -16.09 19.66 7.13
N PRO A 238 -17.37 19.28 6.88
CA PRO A 238 -17.72 17.97 6.30
C PRO A 238 -16.99 17.66 4.99
N HIS A 239 -16.65 18.69 4.21
CA HIS A 239 -15.89 18.52 2.95
C HIS A 239 -14.41 18.12 3.17
N ARG A 240 -13.87 18.20 4.38
CA ARG A 240 -12.53 17.67 4.75
C ARG A 240 -12.58 16.25 5.30
N PHE A 241 -13.78 15.70 5.45
CA PHE A 241 -14.05 14.39 6.02
C PHE A 241 -14.69 13.44 4.98
N GLY A 242 -14.72 12.15 5.24
CA GLY A 242 -15.34 11.16 4.35
C GLY A 242 -14.64 11.06 2.99
N TRP A 243 -15.41 10.98 1.89
CA TRP A 243 -14.86 10.83 0.54
C TRP A 243 -13.99 12.02 0.11
N SER A 244 -14.37 13.24 0.46
CA SER A 244 -13.81 14.48 -0.06
C SER A 244 -12.47 14.88 0.58
N HIS A 245 -11.98 14.15 1.61
CA HIS A 245 -10.62 14.32 2.11
C HIS A 245 -9.56 14.21 1.00
N ARG A 246 -9.86 13.45 -0.05
CA ARG A 246 -9.00 13.24 -1.23
C ARG A 246 -8.63 14.52 -1.97
N TYR A 247 -9.42 15.56 -1.79
CA TYR A 247 -9.27 16.83 -2.52
C TYR A 247 -8.27 17.80 -1.88
N TYR A 248 -7.66 17.40 -0.76
CA TYR A 248 -6.77 18.25 0.04
C TYR A 248 -5.39 17.63 0.20
N TRP A 249 -4.37 18.48 0.04
CA TRP A 249 -2.97 18.08 0.19
C TRP A 249 -2.66 17.56 1.60
N ASP A 250 -3.39 18.01 2.62
CA ASP A 250 -3.19 17.58 4.00
C ASP A 250 -3.51 16.10 4.22
N TYR A 251 -4.41 15.51 3.42
CA TYR A 251 -4.92 14.16 3.67
C TYR A 251 -4.58 13.15 2.57
N GLU A 252 -4.55 13.57 1.29
CA GLU A 252 -4.25 12.65 0.20
C GLU A 252 -3.45 13.34 -0.92
N GLY A 253 -4.05 13.91 -1.97
CA GLY A 253 -3.33 14.51 -3.09
C GLY A 253 -4.04 14.38 -4.43
N GLY A 254 -5.36 14.40 -4.42
CA GLY A 254 -6.21 14.46 -5.61
C GLY A 254 -6.28 13.16 -6.40
N SER A 255 -6.67 13.30 -7.66
CA SER A 255 -6.88 12.16 -8.56
C SER A 255 -5.64 11.31 -8.80
N LEU A 256 -4.44 11.92 -8.78
CA LEU A 256 -3.19 11.17 -8.91
C LEU A 256 -2.95 10.25 -7.70
N ALA A 257 -3.13 10.76 -6.47
CA ALA A 257 -2.94 9.95 -5.28
C ALA A 257 -3.97 8.80 -5.23
N ASP A 258 -5.25 9.08 -5.47
CA ASP A 258 -6.31 8.08 -5.37
C ASP A 258 -6.26 7.01 -6.48
N PHE A 259 -5.96 7.40 -7.72
CA PHE A 259 -6.01 6.47 -8.86
C PHE A 259 -4.65 5.95 -9.33
N ALA A 260 -3.60 6.78 -9.26
CA ALA A 260 -2.37 6.47 -9.98
C ALA A 260 -1.75 5.14 -9.53
N GLN A 261 -1.77 4.82 -8.24
CA GLN A 261 -1.11 3.59 -7.77
C GLN A 261 -1.73 2.32 -8.35
N HIS A 262 -3.02 2.30 -8.68
CA HIS A 262 -3.64 1.17 -9.39
C HIS A 262 -3.03 0.91 -10.77
N TYR A 263 -2.53 1.95 -11.43
CA TYR A 263 -1.89 1.88 -12.74
C TYR A 263 -0.37 1.77 -12.63
N MET A 264 0.24 2.49 -11.65
CA MET A 264 1.69 2.52 -11.48
C MET A 264 2.23 1.20 -10.95
N ASP A 265 1.49 0.51 -10.10
CA ASP A 265 1.89 -0.77 -9.54
C ASP A 265 2.07 -1.87 -10.63
N PRO A 266 1.07 -2.17 -11.49
CA PRO A 266 1.28 -3.07 -12.62
C PRO A 266 2.27 -2.54 -13.67
N PHE A 267 2.35 -1.21 -13.87
CA PHE A 267 3.32 -0.59 -14.78
C PHE A 267 4.76 -0.87 -14.31
N GLN A 268 5.08 -0.61 -13.04
CA GLN A 268 6.41 -0.86 -12.46
C GLN A 268 6.83 -2.32 -12.68
N TRP A 269 5.95 -3.27 -12.39
CA TRP A 269 6.21 -4.67 -12.63
C TRP A 269 6.42 -4.97 -14.13
N THR A 270 5.49 -4.54 -14.99
CA THR A 270 5.51 -4.83 -16.44
C THR A 270 6.76 -4.32 -17.11
N TYR A 271 7.20 -3.10 -16.74
CA TYR A 271 8.37 -2.46 -17.31
C TYR A 271 9.66 -2.67 -16.51
N GLY A 272 9.65 -3.58 -15.52
CA GLY A 272 10.82 -3.97 -14.75
C GLY A 272 11.42 -2.83 -13.92
N LYS A 273 10.58 -1.96 -13.32
CA LYS A 273 10.97 -0.75 -12.61
C LYS A 273 10.75 -0.80 -11.09
N ASP A 274 10.58 -1.98 -10.51
CA ASP A 274 10.29 -2.16 -9.08
C ASP A 274 11.41 -1.68 -8.14
N ASP A 275 12.61 -1.49 -8.65
CA ASP A 275 13.82 -1.08 -7.92
C ASP A 275 14.23 0.37 -8.19
N THR A 276 13.46 1.12 -8.98
CA THR A 276 13.79 2.50 -9.35
C THR A 276 12.54 3.38 -9.51
N SER A 277 12.77 4.66 -9.76
CA SER A 277 11.73 5.67 -9.98
C SER A 277 12.14 6.60 -11.13
N PRO A 278 11.23 7.43 -11.68
CA PRO A 278 11.58 8.43 -12.69
C PRO A 278 12.64 9.40 -12.20
N VAL A 279 13.54 9.84 -13.10
CA VAL A 279 14.62 10.80 -12.81
C VAL A 279 14.28 12.23 -13.23
N ALA A 280 13.24 12.42 -14.03
CA ALA A 280 12.76 13.75 -14.43
C ALA A 280 11.24 13.73 -14.54
N VAL A 281 10.60 14.82 -14.10
CA VAL A 281 9.15 14.98 -14.13
C VAL A 281 8.79 16.39 -14.55
N GLU A 282 7.83 16.50 -15.47
CA GLU A 282 7.27 17.76 -15.95
C GLU A 282 5.74 17.64 -15.97
N ALA A 283 5.04 18.68 -15.56
CA ALA A 283 3.59 18.71 -15.56
C ALA A 283 3.05 20.00 -16.17
N LEU A 284 1.90 19.91 -16.82
CA LEU A 284 1.09 21.06 -17.18
C LEU A 284 -0.18 21.06 -16.31
N ALA A 285 -0.25 22.05 -15.42
CA ALA A 285 -1.34 22.21 -14.46
C ALA A 285 -1.72 23.67 -14.29
N ALA A 286 -2.92 23.92 -13.76
CA ALA A 286 -3.26 25.24 -13.25
C ALA A 286 -2.40 25.58 -12.01
N PRO A 287 -2.22 26.89 -11.68
CA PRO A 287 -1.54 27.28 -10.46
C PRO A 287 -2.14 26.54 -9.24
N ALA A 288 -1.28 25.90 -8.46
CA ALA A 288 -1.72 25.09 -7.33
C ALA A 288 -2.16 25.98 -6.15
N HIS A 289 -3.28 25.64 -5.55
CA HIS A 289 -3.67 26.21 -4.25
C HIS A 289 -2.87 25.52 -3.12
N PRO A 290 -2.43 26.23 -2.06
CA PRO A 290 -1.62 25.65 -1.01
C PRO A 290 -2.31 24.52 -0.21
N GLU A 291 -3.64 24.53 -0.11
CA GLU A 291 -4.40 23.54 0.66
C GLU A 291 -5.13 22.51 -0.20
N ALA A 292 -5.60 22.91 -1.39
CA ALA A 292 -6.53 22.14 -2.21
C ALA A 292 -5.92 21.67 -3.52
N CYS A 293 -6.25 20.45 -3.92
CA CYS A 293 -5.88 19.93 -5.23
C CYS A 293 -6.65 20.67 -6.33
N GLY A 294 -6.01 20.90 -7.46
CA GLY A 294 -6.56 21.59 -8.61
C GLY A 294 -6.51 20.73 -9.88
N VAL A 295 -6.81 21.36 -11.02
CA VAL A 295 -6.83 20.73 -12.33
C VAL A 295 -5.43 20.67 -12.93
N TRP A 296 -5.17 19.61 -13.70
CA TRP A 296 -3.95 19.43 -14.47
C TRP A 296 -4.27 18.77 -15.83
N ALA A 297 -3.44 19.02 -16.84
CA ALA A 297 -3.62 18.50 -18.17
C ALA A 297 -2.89 17.18 -18.37
N TRP A 298 -1.59 17.17 -18.11
CA TRP A 298 -0.75 15.98 -18.25
C TRP A 298 0.48 16.04 -17.35
N VAL A 299 1.08 14.88 -17.12
CA VAL A 299 2.38 14.73 -16.46
C VAL A 299 3.25 13.78 -17.30
N GLU A 300 4.47 14.23 -17.63
CA GLU A 300 5.51 13.41 -18.26
C GLU A 300 6.57 13.04 -17.21
N LEU A 301 6.84 11.74 -17.10
CA LEU A 301 7.85 11.20 -16.21
C LEU A 301 8.85 10.37 -17.02
N THR A 302 10.15 10.62 -16.88
CA THR A 302 11.21 9.95 -17.63
C THR A 302 12.11 9.17 -16.69
N TYR A 303 12.36 7.91 -16.99
CA TYR A 303 13.32 7.05 -16.30
C TYR A 303 14.74 7.22 -16.88
N ALA A 304 15.74 6.75 -16.15
CA ALA A 304 17.15 6.88 -16.54
C ALA A 304 17.49 6.20 -17.86
N ASP A 305 16.79 5.12 -18.22
CA ASP A 305 16.94 4.40 -19.48
C ASP A 305 16.13 5.00 -20.65
N GLY A 306 15.49 6.15 -20.44
CA GLY A 306 14.70 6.84 -21.45
C GLY A 306 13.22 6.39 -21.54
N LEU A 307 12.79 5.35 -20.79
CA LEU A 307 11.37 5.02 -20.68
C LEU A 307 10.60 6.25 -20.23
N THR A 308 9.58 6.62 -20.98
CA THR A 308 8.72 7.77 -20.66
C THR A 308 7.31 7.28 -20.27
N LEU A 309 6.82 7.74 -19.14
CA LEU A 309 5.45 7.54 -18.71
C LEU A 309 4.69 8.84 -18.84
N VAL A 310 3.55 8.83 -19.50
CA VAL A 310 2.65 9.98 -19.64
C VAL A 310 1.33 9.68 -18.96
N LEU A 311 0.94 10.57 -18.03
CA LEU A 311 -0.35 10.59 -17.37
C LEU A 311 -1.18 11.72 -17.96
N ASP A 312 -2.38 11.42 -18.45
CA ASP A 312 -3.26 12.39 -19.11
C ASP A 312 -4.53 12.62 -18.28
N GLY A 313 -4.77 13.86 -17.86
CA GLY A 313 -5.99 14.26 -17.16
C GLY A 313 -7.22 14.31 -18.05
N ASN A 314 -7.04 14.62 -19.33
CA ASN A 314 -8.07 14.66 -20.38
C ASN A 314 -9.33 15.51 -20.09
N GLU A 315 -9.36 16.29 -19.02
CA GLU A 315 -10.51 17.10 -18.63
C GLU A 315 -10.24 18.61 -18.61
N TRP A 316 -8.95 19.00 -18.64
CA TRP A 316 -8.51 20.39 -18.58
C TRP A 316 -7.24 20.61 -19.38
N GLY A 317 -7.08 21.78 -20.01
CA GLY A 317 -5.91 22.17 -20.77
C GLY A 317 -5.69 21.38 -22.07
N PRO A 318 -4.58 21.64 -22.78
CA PRO A 318 -4.23 20.93 -24.00
C PRO A 318 -3.84 19.47 -23.70
N ARG A 319 -4.13 18.60 -24.65
CA ARG A 319 -3.66 17.20 -24.59
C ARG A 319 -2.16 17.13 -24.77
N TYR A 320 -1.57 16.05 -24.25
CA TYR A 320 -0.16 15.77 -24.48
C TYR A 320 0.10 15.36 -25.94
N ASP A 321 1.08 15.99 -26.59
CA ASP A 321 1.39 15.80 -28.01
C ASP A 321 2.91 15.63 -28.32
N ARG A 322 3.78 15.62 -27.27
CA ARG A 322 5.25 15.63 -27.47
C ARG A 322 5.81 14.27 -27.91
N LYS A 323 5.29 13.17 -27.40
CA LYS A 323 5.74 11.81 -27.70
C LYS A 323 4.53 10.92 -27.99
N PRO A 324 4.45 10.25 -29.14
CA PRO A 324 3.37 9.33 -29.42
C PRO A 324 3.40 8.12 -28.47
N ALA A 325 2.22 7.65 -28.10
CA ALA A 325 2.12 6.41 -27.34
C ALA A 325 2.63 5.24 -28.16
N HIS A 326 3.49 4.41 -27.56
CA HIS A 326 3.97 3.20 -28.20
C HIS A 326 3.66 1.98 -27.31
N ARG A 327 3.08 0.97 -27.90
CA ARG A 327 2.81 -0.30 -27.25
C ARG A 327 3.91 -1.28 -27.62
N LEU A 328 4.86 -1.43 -26.70
CA LEU A 328 6.00 -2.33 -26.88
C LEU A 328 5.54 -3.78 -27.16
N SER A 329 6.17 -4.41 -28.13
CA SER A 329 5.92 -5.81 -28.53
C SER A 329 7.21 -6.47 -29.03
N LEU A 330 7.15 -7.76 -29.33
CA LEU A 330 8.27 -8.48 -29.97
C LEU A 330 8.57 -7.98 -31.41
N ASP A 331 7.58 -7.34 -32.06
CA ASP A 331 7.75 -6.81 -33.42
C ASP A 331 8.63 -5.55 -33.47
N ASP A 332 8.91 -4.95 -32.30
CA ASP A 332 9.86 -3.83 -32.15
C ASP A 332 11.32 -4.29 -32.14
N LEU A 333 11.58 -5.60 -32.12
CA LEU A 333 12.90 -6.20 -32.03
C LEU A 333 13.30 -6.82 -33.35
N ASP A 334 14.60 -6.75 -33.70
CA ASP A 334 15.16 -7.56 -34.79
C ASP A 334 15.02 -9.06 -34.46
N GLU A 335 15.12 -9.90 -35.50
CA GLU A 335 14.89 -11.36 -35.39
C GLU A 335 15.84 -12.03 -34.37
N ALA A 336 17.11 -11.62 -34.32
CA ALA A 336 18.09 -12.22 -33.45
C ALA A 336 17.82 -11.86 -31.98
N THR A 337 17.44 -10.60 -31.70
CA THR A 337 17.05 -10.11 -30.37
C THR A 337 15.74 -10.73 -29.92
N ARG A 338 14.76 -10.85 -30.83
CA ARG A 338 13.48 -11.54 -30.55
C ARG A 338 13.69 -12.97 -30.08
N LYS A 339 14.50 -13.78 -30.80
CA LYS A 339 14.83 -15.15 -30.40
C LYS A 339 15.47 -15.22 -29.01
N LYS A 340 16.37 -14.27 -28.69
CA LYS A 340 17.00 -14.20 -27.34
C LYS A 340 15.95 -13.91 -26.26
N VAL A 341 15.05 -12.96 -26.49
CA VAL A 341 14.00 -12.60 -25.52
C VAL A 341 12.99 -13.75 -25.35
N GLU A 342 12.59 -14.41 -26.43
CA GLU A 342 11.70 -15.57 -26.38
C GLU A 342 12.28 -16.73 -25.56
N ALA A 343 13.59 -16.95 -25.65
CA ALA A 343 14.31 -17.98 -24.90
C ALA A 343 14.43 -17.67 -23.38
N LEU A 344 14.21 -16.43 -22.93
CA LEU A 344 14.22 -16.10 -21.51
C LEU A 344 13.07 -16.80 -20.78
N PRO A 345 13.29 -17.26 -19.54
CA PRO A 345 12.23 -17.84 -18.73
C PRO A 345 11.13 -16.80 -18.46
N ASP A 346 9.91 -17.27 -18.31
CA ASP A 346 8.81 -16.42 -17.84
C ASP A 346 9.09 -15.89 -16.43
N PRO A 347 8.67 -14.66 -16.10
CA PRO A 347 8.81 -14.12 -14.76
C PRO A 347 8.03 -14.97 -13.74
N GLU A 348 8.55 -15.05 -12.51
CA GLU A 348 7.87 -15.76 -11.43
C GLU A 348 6.47 -15.22 -11.21
N LYS A 349 5.53 -16.12 -10.91
CA LYS A 349 4.16 -15.74 -10.56
C LYS A 349 4.18 -14.87 -9.30
N PRO A 350 3.52 -13.69 -9.32
CA PRO A 350 3.40 -12.86 -8.14
C PRO A 350 2.75 -13.63 -6.98
N ARG A 351 3.36 -13.56 -5.79
CA ARG A 351 2.91 -14.30 -4.61
C ARG A 351 1.73 -13.59 -3.95
N SER A 352 0.68 -14.35 -3.60
CA SER A 352 -0.47 -13.81 -2.86
C SER A 352 -0.07 -13.41 -1.43
N PHE A 353 -0.86 -12.57 -0.78
CA PHE A 353 -0.63 -12.18 0.61
C PHE A 353 -0.63 -13.38 1.56
N VAL A 354 -1.63 -14.27 1.42
CA VAL A 354 -1.73 -15.51 2.23
C VAL A 354 -0.50 -16.39 2.07
N GLU A 355 -0.03 -16.58 0.84
CA GLU A 355 1.18 -17.35 0.56
C GLU A 355 2.42 -16.65 1.14
N ALA A 356 2.50 -15.33 1.05
CA ALA A 356 3.59 -14.54 1.62
C ALA A 356 3.64 -14.66 3.15
N VAL A 357 2.49 -14.58 3.83
CA VAL A 357 2.39 -14.77 5.29
C VAL A 357 2.85 -16.17 5.69
N LYS A 358 2.43 -17.22 4.97
CA LYS A 358 2.83 -18.61 5.25
C LYS A 358 4.31 -18.88 5.00
N THR A 359 4.87 -18.33 3.93
CA THR A 359 6.25 -18.61 3.49
C THR A 359 7.28 -17.61 3.99
N ARG A 360 6.85 -16.50 4.58
CA ARG A 360 7.66 -15.35 4.99
C ARG A 360 8.47 -14.72 3.84
N LYS A 361 8.00 -14.92 2.60
CA LYS A 361 8.60 -14.34 1.39
C LYS A 361 7.78 -13.10 0.97
N PRO A 362 8.38 -12.15 0.22
CA PRO A 362 7.66 -10.94 -0.23
C PRO A 362 6.38 -11.27 -1.02
N SER A 363 5.33 -10.53 -0.77
CA SER A 363 4.08 -10.56 -1.55
C SER A 363 4.26 -9.87 -2.90
N ALA A 364 3.26 -9.98 -3.77
CA ALA A 364 3.25 -9.29 -5.07
C ALA A 364 3.39 -7.77 -4.94
N GLY A 365 2.69 -7.18 -3.98
CA GLY A 365 2.72 -5.74 -3.70
C GLY A 365 3.48 -5.43 -2.41
N HIS A 366 4.70 -5.97 -2.26
CA HIS A 366 5.55 -5.75 -1.09
C HIS A 366 5.96 -4.28 -0.94
N ALA A 367 6.43 -3.90 0.25
CA ALA A 367 6.63 -2.51 0.64
C ALA A 367 7.53 -1.70 -0.33
N GLU A 368 8.67 -2.26 -0.80
CA GLU A 368 9.56 -1.56 -1.74
C GLU A 368 8.86 -1.29 -3.09
N ALA A 369 8.21 -2.31 -3.66
CA ALA A 369 7.50 -2.16 -4.93
C ALA A 369 6.34 -1.16 -4.81
N ALA A 370 5.60 -1.19 -3.70
CA ALA A 370 4.51 -0.25 -3.43
C ALA A 370 5.02 1.18 -3.25
N HIS A 371 6.16 1.35 -2.56
CA HIS A 371 6.83 2.64 -2.40
C HIS A 371 7.28 3.21 -3.73
N ARG A 372 7.94 2.43 -4.59
CA ARG A 372 8.37 2.88 -5.92
C ARG A 372 7.18 3.26 -6.81
N ALA A 373 6.09 2.51 -6.72
CA ALA A 373 4.87 2.81 -7.47
C ALA A 373 4.20 4.12 -7.01
N VAL A 374 4.05 4.34 -5.70
CA VAL A 374 3.43 5.56 -5.18
C VAL A 374 4.33 6.79 -5.34
N THR A 375 5.65 6.62 -5.36
CA THR A 375 6.62 7.69 -5.62
C THR A 375 6.37 8.39 -6.96
N ILE A 376 5.89 7.67 -7.98
CA ILE A 376 5.50 8.25 -9.28
C ILE A 376 4.39 9.31 -9.08
N ALA A 377 3.34 8.98 -8.30
CA ALA A 377 2.25 9.91 -8.01
C ALA A 377 2.71 11.10 -7.17
N HIS A 378 3.62 10.89 -6.22
CA HIS A 378 4.18 11.96 -5.40
C HIS A 378 5.02 12.92 -6.22
N LEU A 379 5.91 12.41 -7.08
CA LEU A 379 6.72 13.24 -8.00
C LEU A 379 5.84 14.05 -8.96
N ALA A 380 4.78 13.43 -9.49
CA ALA A 380 3.80 14.13 -10.33
C ALA A 380 3.11 15.27 -9.55
N ASN A 381 2.66 15.02 -8.33
CA ASN A 381 2.05 16.04 -7.46
C ASN A 381 3.03 17.16 -7.08
N ILE A 382 4.31 16.84 -6.85
CA ILE A 382 5.36 17.84 -6.58
C ILE A 382 5.53 18.75 -7.81
N ALA A 383 5.66 18.19 -9.01
CA ALA A 383 5.79 18.97 -10.25
C ALA A 383 4.56 19.87 -10.51
N ILE A 384 3.34 19.36 -10.27
CA ILE A 384 2.09 20.12 -10.36
C ILE A 384 2.08 21.28 -9.36
N ARG A 385 2.40 21.02 -8.09
CA ARG A 385 2.39 22.04 -7.03
C ARG A 385 3.39 23.15 -7.26
N LEU A 386 4.53 22.83 -7.87
CA LEU A 386 5.62 23.79 -8.16
C LEU A 386 5.44 24.49 -9.51
N GLY A 387 4.63 23.96 -10.43
CA GLY A 387 4.46 24.48 -11.79
C GLY A 387 5.74 24.46 -12.61
N ARG A 388 6.69 23.57 -12.33
CA ARG A 388 7.95 23.45 -13.05
C ARG A 388 8.46 22.03 -13.11
N LYS A 389 9.35 21.79 -14.09
CA LYS A 389 10.11 20.54 -14.21
C LYS A 389 11.00 20.31 -12.98
N ILE A 390 11.05 19.09 -12.50
CA ILE A 390 11.94 18.65 -11.42
C ILE A 390 12.84 17.49 -11.89
N ARG A 391 14.00 17.36 -11.25
CA ARG A 391 14.92 16.22 -11.41
C ARG A 391 14.99 15.48 -10.08
N TYR A 392 14.94 14.16 -10.13
CA TYR A 392 14.90 13.31 -8.94
C TYR A 392 16.03 12.28 -8.97
N ASP A 393 16.69 12.10 -7.85
CA ASP A 393 17.64 11.01 -7.62
C ASP A 393 16.91 9.84 -6.94
N PRO A 394 16.65 8.73 -7.66
CA PRO A 394 15.91 7.60 -7.10
C PRO A 394 16.69 6.77 -6.07
N VAL A 395 18.00 7.00 -5.94
CA VAL A 395 18.85 6.33 -4.94
C VAL A 395 18.83 7.11 -3.62
N LYS A 396 19.03 8.41 -3.68
CA LYS A 396 18.99 9.30 -2.50
C LYS A 396 17.56 9.69 -2.11
N GLU A 397 16.61 9.53 -3.02
CA GLU A 397 15.19 9.92 -2.87
C GLU A 397 15.03 11.41 -2.61
N GLU A 398 15.77 12.23 -3.35
CA GLU A 398 15.77 13.70 -3.25
C GLU A 398 15.55 14.37 -4.61
N ILE A 399 14.99 15.57 -4.59
CA ILE A 399 14.91 16.44 -5.78
C ILE A 399 16.26 17.13 -5.94
N VAL A 400 16.91 16.88 -7.08
CA VAL A 400 18.28 17.31 -7.34
C VAL A 400 18.38 18.82 -7.51
N GLY A 401 19.14 19.48 -6.63
CA GLY A 401 19.44 20.92 -6.72
C GLY A 401 18.24 21.83 -6.47
N ASP A 402 17.19 21.37 -5.78
CA ASP A 402 15.97 22.13 -5.52
C ASP A 402 15.48 21.93 -4.08
N GLU A 403 15.96 22.76 -3.16
CA GLU A 403 15.61 22.70 -1.73
C GLU A 403 14.11 22.97 -1.48
N VAL A 404 13.48 23.81 -2.27
CA VAL A 404 12.03 24.10 -2.14
C VAL A 404 11.22 22.86 -2.50
N ALA A 405 11.60 22.17 -3.57
CA ALA A 405 10.96 20.92 -3.96
C ALA A 405 11.20 19.80 -2.92
N ASN A 406 12.38 19.73 -2.32
CA ASN A 406 12.70 18.75 -1.29
C ASN A 406 11.85 18.90 -0.02
N ARG A 407 11.32 20.08 0.28
CA ARG A 407 10.33 20.26 1.36
C ARG A 407 9.00 19.56 1.09
N LEU A 408 8.75 19.15 -0.17
CA LEU A 408 7.56 18.38 -0.56
C LEU A 408 7.81 16.87 -0.62
N VAL A 409 9.06 16.42 -0.46
CA VAL A 409 9.41 14.99 -0.31
C VAL A 409 9.00 14.46 1.06
N THR A 410 8.96 15.32 2.05
CA THR A 410 8.49 15.06 3.41
C THR A 410 7.65 16.24 3.92
N GLN A 411 7.03 16.08 5.05
CA GLN A 411 6.33 17.15 5.76
C GLN A 411 6.54 17.01 7.26
N PRO A 412 6.74 18.11 8.00
CA PRO A 412 6.65 18.08 9.45
C PRO A 412 5.29 17.55 9.89
N MET A 413 5.30 16.60 10.80
CA MET A 413 4.08 16.08 11.40
C MET A 413 3.69 16.96 12.58
N ARG A 414 2.38 17.06 12.82
CA ARG A 414 1.85 17.71 14.02
C ARG A 414 2.16 16.87 15.25
N GLU A 415 2.66 17.50 16.31
CA GLU A 415 2.87 16.83 17.59
C GLU A 415 1.58 16.14 18.12
N PRO A 416 1.68 14.97 18.77
CA PRO A 416 2.93 14.27 19.14
C PRO A 416 3.44 13.27 18.07
N TRP A 417 2.97 13.36 16.82
CA TRP A 417 3.23 12.39 15.77
C TRP A 417 4.59 12.62 15.10
N HIS A 418 5.33 11.54 14.85
CA HIS A 418 6.60 11.53 14.14
C HIS A 418 6.87 10.15 13.50
N LEU A 419 7.73 10.10 12.48
CA LEU A 419 8.17 8.86 11.81
C LEU A 419 9.23 8.14 12.65
#